data_4bc087738927c078c218bd3fa92637ce
#
_entry.id   4bc087738927c078c218bd3fa92637ce
#
_cell.length_a   1.000
_cell.length_b   1.000
_cell.length_c   1.000
_cell.angle_alpha   90.00
_cell.angle_beta   90.00
_cell.angle_gamma   90.00
#
_symmetry.space_group_name_H-M   'P 1'
#
loop_
_entity.id
_entity.type
_entity.pdbx_description
1 polymer ?
#
loop_
_entity_poly.entity_id
_entity_poly.type
_entity_poly.pdbx_seq_one_letter_code
_entity_poly.pdbx_strand_id
1 'polypeptide(L)'
;MKKRLQDLTIKDAFMFAAVMSDEEQCRHLLELVLNTKILTIHVVTEKSITYHPEYHGVRLDVMAEEEGTRRRFNVEMQVKTEVALAKRSRYYHAQMDMDALLAGESYDQLADTYVIFICDFDPFGNRLYRYTIENRIQETGKALNDGSQTIILSTKGKNQSEVPVELVRFLQYGAQETDEAETEDDYVKMLQERIKSIKKNRDWEGKYMLLEEMMRDEREEGRKEGQERINQLNILLLEQNRNEDIIKAITDRDYQEQLFKEFNL
;
A
#
# COMPACT_ATOMS: atom_id res chain seq x y z
N MET A 1 -12.59 18.86 0.90
CA MET A 1 -12.34 19.55 -0.40
C MET A 1 -11.58 18.58 -1.28
N LYS A 2 -11.88 18.47 -2.58
CA LYS A 2 -11.17 17.60 -3.52
C LYS A 2 -9.78 18.18 -3.77
N LYS A 3 -8.70 17.40 -3.61
CA LYS A 3 -7.34 17.82 -3.97
C LYS A 3 -7.23 17.86 -5.50
N ARG A 4 -6.53 18.85 -6.05
CA ARG A 4 -6.12 18.89 -7.45
C ARG A 4 -4.75 18.23 -7.58
N LEU A 5 -4.33 17.84 -8.76
CA LEU A 5 -2.99 17.29 -9.00
C LEU A 5 -1.88 18.21 -8.43
N GLN A 6 -2.07 19.53 -8.54
CA GLN A 6 -1.14 20.55 -8.05
C GLN A 6 -1.02 20.57 -6.51
N ASP A 7 -2.06 20.08 -5.80
CA ASP A 7 -2.12 20.09 -4.35
C ASP A 7 -1.60 18.77 -3.74
N LEU A 8 -1.27 17.78 -4.58
CA LEU A 8 -0.71 16.50 -4.14
C LEU A 8 0.75 16.64 -3.75
N THR A 9 1.16 15.87 -2.75
CA THR A 9 2.55 15.74 -2.31
C THR A 9 3.00 14.29 -2.48
N ILE A 10 4.27 14.00 -2.21
CA ILE A 10 4.81 12.62 -2.24
C ILE A 10 4.05 11.65 -1.32
N LYS A 11 3.31 12.16 -0.31
CA LYS A 11 2.47 11.35 0.59
C LYS A 11 1.21 10.82 -0.08
N ASP A 12 0.72 11.48 -1.11
CA ASP A 12 -0.49 11.04 -1.81
C ASP A 12 -0.14 9.85 -2.72
N ALA A 13 -0.88 8.75 -2.59
CA ALA A 13 -0.58 7.48 -3.28
C ALA A 13 -0.42 7.66 -4.80
N PHE A 14 -1.27 8.47 -5.44
CA PHE A 14 -1.13 8.76 -6.87
C PHE A 14 0.20 9.46 -7.19
N MET A 15 0.58 10.48 -6.42
CA MET A 15 1.84 11.21 -6.66
C MET A 15 3.04 10.29 -6.39
N PHE A 16 3.00 9.49 -5.33
CA PHE A 16 4.03 8.50 -5.03
C PHE A 16 4.21 7.52 -6.19
N ALA A 17 3.11 6.90 -6.66
CA ALA A 17 3.14 5.98 -7.78
C ALA A 17 3.65 6.66 -9.07
N ALA A 18 3.21 7.89 -9.34
CA ALA A 18 3.66 8.67 -10.50
C ALA A 18 5.16 9.02 -10.45
N VAL A 19 5.71 9.32 -9.29
CA VAL A 19 7.16 9.55 -9.11
C VAL A 19 7.92 8.24 -9.26
N MET A 20 7.48 7.18 -8.60
CA MET A 20 8.14 5.87 -8.59
C MET A 20 7.93 5.07 -9.90
N SER A 21 7.08 5.53 -10.82
CA SER A 21 7.03 4.98 -12.19
C SER A 21 8.31 5.23 -12.98
N ASP A 22 9.14 6.15 -12.53
CA ASP A 22 10.49 6.37 -13.03
C ASP A 22 11.42 5.32 -12.40
N GLU A 23 11.97 4.43 -13.23
CA GLU A 23 12.79 3.30 -12.79
C GLU A 23 14.05 3.75 -12.02
N GLU A 24 14.64 4.90 -12.38
CA GLU A 24 15.80 5.43 -11.68
C GLU A 24 15.43 5.90 -10.26
N GLN A 25 14.31 6.61 -10.11
CA GLN A 25 13.82 7.06 -8.81
C GLN A 25 13.44 5.88 -7.91
N CYS A 26 12.74 4.89 -8.48
CA CYS A 26 12.35 3.68 -7.76
C CYS A 26 13.59 2.86 -7.33
N ARG A 27 14.53 2.63 -8.26
CA ARG A 27 15.78 1.92 -7.97
C ARG A 27 16.56 2.58 -6.85
N HIS A 28 16.72 3.90 -6.89
CA HIS A 28 17.43 4.66 -5.86
C HIS A 28 16.76 4.50 -4.48
N LEU A 29 15.42 4.60 -4.41
CA LEU A 29 14.67 4.35 -3.18
C LEU A 29 14.94 2.93 -2.65
N LEU A 30 14.86 1.93 -3.51
CA LEU A 30 15.12 0.53 -3.12
C LEU A 30 16.55 0.32 -2.62
N GLU A 31 17.55 0.94 -3.26
CA GLU A 31 18.94 0.91 -2.80
C GLU A 31 19.09 1.52 -1.39
N LEU A 32 18.44 2.66 -1.13
CA LEU A 32 18.43 3.29 0.19
C LEU A 32 17.75 2.41 1.25
N VAL A 33 16.61 1.83 0.90
CA VAL A 33 15.83 0.98 1.82
C VAL A 33 16.55 -0.31 2.14
N LEU A 34 17.15 -0.96 1.17
CA LEU A 34 17.79 -2.27 1.33
C LEU A 34 19.27 -2.17 1.72
N ASN A 35 19.85 -0.98 1.59
CA ASN A 35 21.30 -0.74 1.77
C ASN A 35 22.15 -1.68 0.90
N THR A 36 21.73 -1.90 -0.33
CA THR A 36 22.40 -2.76 -1.31
C THR A 36 22.26 -2.19 -2.71
N LYS A 37 23.21 -2.50 -3.57
CA LYS A 37 23.10 -2.13 -5.00
C LYS A 37 22.05 -2.96 -5.70
N ILE A 38 21.28 -2.30 -6.54
CA ILE A 38 20.26 -2.89 -7.39
C ILE A 38 20.61 -2.60 -8.85
N LEU A 39 20.52 -3.63 -9.66
CA LEU A 39 20.75 -3.51 -11.09
C LEU A 39 19.58 -2.80 -11.80
N THR A 40 19.33 -3.13 -13.02
CA THR A 40 18.16 -2.64 -13.75
C THR A 40 16.87 -3.19 -13.13
N ILE A 41 15.85 -2.35 -12.99
CA ILE A 41 14.52 -2.78 -12.58
C ILE A 41 13.49 -2.41 -13.62
N HIS A 42 12.40 -3.16 -13.66
CA HIS A 42 11.18 -2.81 -14.36
C HIS A 42 10.09 -2.46 -13.37
N VAL A 43 9.48 -1.30 -13.55
CA VAL A 43 8.45 -0.78 -12.64
C VAL A 43 7.07 -0.84 -13.29
N VAL A 44 6.11 -1.39 -12.57
CA VAL A 44 4.68 -1.36 -12.91
C VAL A 44 3.93 -0.71 -11.75
N THR A 45 3.34 0.45 -12.00
CA THR A 45 2.51 1.13 -11.01
C THR A 45 1.06 0.64 -11.08
N GLU A 46 0.38 0.59 -9.95
CA GLU A 46 -1.02 0.17 -9.84
C GLU A 46 -1.30 -1.24 -10.41
N LYS A 47 -0.33 -2.16 -10.25
CA LYS A 47 -0.50 -3.54 -10.71
C LYS A 47 -1.61 -4.23 -9.92
N SER A 48 -2.67 -4.62 -10.62
CA SER A 48 -3.74 -5.45 -10.05
C SER A 48 -3.40 -6.92 -10.23
N ILE A 49 -3.42 -7.68 -9.14
CA ILE A 49 -3.24 -9.14 -9.14
C ILE A 49 -4.54 -9.75 -8.61
N THR A 50 -5.26 -10.46 -9.49
CA THR A 50 -6.49 -11.18 -9.14
C THR A 50 -6.37 -12.60 -9.66
N TYR A 51 -6.27 -13.57 -8.77
CA TYR A 51 -6.14 -14.97 -9.14
C TYR A 51 -7.47 -15.58 -9.58
N HIS A 52 -8.55 -15.22 -8.90
CA HIS A 52 -9.90 -15.67 -9.20
C HIS A 52 -10.91 -14.59 -8.78
N PRO A 53 -12.02 -14.37 -9.52
CA PRO A 53 -13.00 -13.33 -9.20
C PRO A 53 -13.61 -13.42 -7.78
N GLU A 54 -13.66 -14.61 -7.19
CA GLU A 54 -14.19 -14.82 -5.83
C GLU A 54 -13.17 -14.54 -4.72
N TYR A 55 -11.90 -14.33 -5.05
CA TYR A 55 -10.87 -14.01 -4.07
C TYR A 55 -10.57 -12.52 -4.03
N HIS A 56 -10.15 -12.06 -2.87
CA HIS A 56 -9.72 -10.68 -2.72
C HIS A 56 -8.45 -10.43 -3.54
N GLY A 57 -8.59 -9.70 -4.64
CA GLY A 57 -7.45 -9.21 -5.42
C GLY A 57 -6.65 -8.17 -4.65
N VAL A 58 -5.42 -7.94 -5.04
CA VAL A 58 -4.59 -6.84 -4.55
C VAL A 58 -4.28 -5.86 -5.66
N ARG A 59 -4.23 -4.59 -5.31
CA ARG A 59 -3.67 -3.54 -6.14
C ARG A 59 -2.41 -3.05 -5.45
N LEU A 60 -1.27 -3.29 -6.08
CA LEU A 60 0.03 -2.88 -5.58
C LEU A 60 0.34 -1.48 -6.12
N ASP A 61 0.68 -0.54 -5.23
CA ASP A 61 0.93 0.86 -5.63
C ASP A 61 2.12 0.97 -6.58
N VAL A 62 3.24 0.37 -6.21
CA VAL A 62 4.46 0.31 -7.03
C VAL A 62 5.06 -1.09 -6.92
N MET A 63 5.02 -1.83 -8.02
CA MET A 63 5.70 -3.10 -8.13
C MET A 63 6.94 -2.95 -9.01
N ALA A 64 8.08 -3.44 -8.54
CA ALA A 64 9.31 -3.50 -9.31
C ALA A 64 9.86 -4.93 -9.34
N GLU A 65 10.50 -5.29 -10.45
CA GLU A 65 11.23 -6.55 -10.62
C GLU A 65 12.64 -6.25 -11.10
N GLU A 66 13.65 -6.83 -10.44
CA GLU A 66 15.05 -6.66 -10.82
C GLU A 66 15.45 -7.67 -11.88
N GLU A 67 16.09 -7.20 -12.94
CA GLU A 67 16.66 -8.06 -13.97
C GLU A 67 17.75 -8.98 -13.40
N GLY A 68 17.79 -10.20 -13.89
CA GLY A 68 18.81 -11.18 -13.53
C GLY A 68 18.54 -11.94 -12.23
N THR A 69 18.30 -11.25 -11.13
CA THR A 69 17.96 -11.88 -9.83
C THR A 69 16.47 -12.21 -9.71
N ARG A 70 15.63 -11.57 -10.51
CA ARG A 70 14.17 -11.63 -10.42
C ARG A 70 13.59 -11.23 -9.06
N ARG A 71 14.37 -10.54 -8.21
CA ARG A 71 13.86 -10.01 -6.94
C ARG A 71 12.67 -9.12 -7.21
N ARG A 72 11.61 -9.28 -6.40
CA ARG A 72 10.36 -8.54 -6.54
C ARG A 72 10.12 -7.64 -5.35
N PHE A 73 9.73 -6.43 -5.64
CA PHE A 73 9.51 -5.39 -4.64
C PHE A 73 8.10 -4.83 -4.79
N ASN A 74 7.37 -4.75 -3.69
CA ASN A 74 6.17 -3.94 -3.60
C ASN A 74 6.42 -2.79 -2.63
N VAL A 75 6.21 -1.55 -3.08
CA VAL A 75 6.40 -0.34 -2.27
C VAL A 75 5.09 0.41 -2.16
N GLU A 76 4.65 0.69 -0.94
CA GLU A 76 3.39 1.35 -0.64
C GLU A 76 3.54 2.53 0.31
N MET A 77 2.88 3.65 -0.01
CA MET A 77 2.77 4.81 0.87
C MET A 77 1.50 4.70 1.73
N GLN A 78 1.66 4.71 3.05
CA GLN A 78 0.58 4.58 4.02
C GLN A 78 0.48 5.82 4.92
N VAL A 79 -0.53 6.65 4.68
CA VAL A 79 -0.75 7.89 5.46
C VAL A 79 -1.69 7.65 6.64
N LYS A 80 -2.63 6.74 6.51
CA LYS A 80 -3.60 6.41 7.57
C LYS A 80 -3.13 5.19 8.36
N THR A 81 -3.36 5.22 9.67
CA THR A 81 -3.10 4.06 10.52
C THR A 81 -3.95 2.86 10.08
N GLU A 82 -3.29 1.82 9.63
CA GLU A 82 -3.91 0.58 9.18
C GLU A 82 -3.75 -0.49 10.27
N VAL A 83 -4.84 -1.13 10.64
CA VAL A 83 -4.85 -2.14 11.72
C VAL A 83 -4.24 -3.48 11.26
N ALA A 84 -4.11 -3.71 9.96
CA ALA A 84 -3.83 -5.04 9.41
C ALA A 84 -2.50 -5.14 8.61
N LEU A 85 -1.52 -4.23 8.81
CA LEU A 85 -0.27 -4.22 8.03
C LEU A 85 0.42 -5.59 7.95
N ALA A 86 0.54 -6.30 9.08
CA ALA A 86 1.19 -7.61 9.11
C ALA A 86 0.45 -8.68 8.28
N LYS A 87 -0.90 -8.63 8.28
CA LYS A 87 -1.70 -9.56 7.47
C LYS A 87 -1.67 -9.18 5.99
N ARG A 88 -1.70 -7.88 5.68
CA ARG A 88 -1.55 -7.38 4.31
C ARG A 88 -0.20 -7.76 3.73
N SER A 89 0.88 -7.54 4.47
CA SER A 89 2.21 -7.95 4.06
C SER A 89 2.28 -9.43 3.68
N ARG A 90 1.81 -10.30 4.58
CA ARG A 90 1.76 -11.75 4.29
C ARG A 90 0.95 -12.06 3.03
N TYR A 91 -0.18 -11.38 2.84
CA TYR A 91 -1.03 -11.58 1.68
C TYR A 91 -0.36 -11.10 0.38
N TYR A 92 0.35 -9.98 0.43
CA TYR A 92 1.09 -9.43 -0.71
C TYR A 92 2.25 -10.33 -1.14
N HIS A 93 3.02 -10.89 -0.20
CA HIS A 93 4.03 -11.91 -0.51
C HIS A 93 3.41 -13.09 -1.24
N ALA A 94 2.33 -13.67 -0.71
CA ALA A 94 1.65 -14.80 -1.34
C ALA A 94 1.14 -14.47 -2.75
N GLN A 95 0.60 -13.28 -2.97
CA GLN A 95 0.14 -12.87 -4.31
C GLN A 95 1.31 -12.67 -5.29
N MET A 96 2.42 -12.11 -4.85
CA MET A 96 3.62 -11.98 -5.68
C MET A 96 4.20 -13.35 -6.05
N ASP A 97 4.20 -14.30 -5.12
CA ASP A 97 4.66 -15.68 -5.34
C ASP A 97 3.76 -16.41 -6.35
N MET A 98 2.44 -16.28 -6.20
CA MET A 98 1.47 -16.86 -7.13
C MET A 98 1.55 -16.24 -8.55
N ASP A 99 1.87 -14.95 -8.65
CA ASP A 99 2.11 -14.29 -9.94
C ASP A 99 3.44 -14.70 -10.58
N ALA A 100 4.39 -15.15 -9.77
CA ALA A 100 5.74 -15.50 -10.22
C ALA A 100 5.90 -16.95 -10.68
N LEU A 101 5.24 -17.90 -10.00
CA LEU A 101 5.46 -19.33 -10.19
C LEU A 101 4.34 -19.93 -11.03
N LEU A 102 4.72 -20.49 -12.18
CA LEU A 102 3.76 -21.16 -13.08
C LEU A 102 3.55 -22.63 -12.69
N ALA A 103 2.42 -23.19 -13.13
CA ALA A 103 2.12 -24.59 -12.89
C ALA A 103 3.20 -25.52 -13.46
N GLY A 104 3.77 -26.36 -12.61
CA GLY A 104 4.84 -27.31 -12.96
C GLY A 104 6.25 -26.80 -12.73
N GLU A 105 6.43 -25.54 -12.34
CA GLU A 105 7.72 -25.01 -11.91
C GLU A 105 8.05 -25.45 -10.47
N SER A 106 9.34 -25.53 -10.17
CA SER A 106 9.84 -25.90 -8.85
C SER A 106 9.84 -24.70 -7.90
N TYR A 107 9.57 -24.92 -6.61
CA TYR A 107 9.55 -23.85 -5.59
C TYR A 107 10.90 -23.14 -5.41
N ASP A 108 12.02 -23.76 -5.80
CA ASP A 108 13.34 -23.12 -5.82
C ASP A 108 13.50 -22.05 -6.91
N GLN A 109 12.52 -21.94 -7.82
CA GLN A 109 12.42 -20.85 -8.78
C GLN A 109 11.75 -19.59 -8.24
N LEU A 110 11.16 -19.64 -7.04
CA LEU A 110 10.61 -18.45 -6.39
C LEU A 110 11.71 -17.41 -6.16
N ALA A 111 11.42 -16.19 -6.56
CA ALA A 111 12.31 -15.05 -6.33
C ALA A 111 12.17 -14.54 -4.91
N ASP A 112 13.20 -13.86 -4.40
CA ASP A 112 13.07 -13.11 -3.15
C ASP A 112 12.02 -12.00 -3.31
N THR A 113 11.13 -11.87 -2.32
CA THR A 113 10.07 -10.86 -2.31
C THR A 113 10.25 -9.87 -1.17
N TYR A 114 10.04 -8.59 -1.48
CA TYR A 114 10.16 -7.50 -0.53
C TYR A 114 8.86 -6.69 -0.51
N VAL A 115 8.20 -6.63 0.64
CA VAL A 115 7.04 -5.74 0.86
C VAL A 115 7.50 -4.58 1.72
N ILE A 116 7.45 -3.38 1.16
CA ILE A 116 7.96 -2.16 1.78
C ILE A 116 6.78 -1.20 2.02
N PHE A 117 6.48 -0.91 3.27
CA PHE A 117 5.51 0.11 3.66
C PHE A 117 6.24 1.37 4.12
N ILE A 118 5.88 2.52 3.56
CA ILE A 118 6.32 3.83 4.01
C ILE A 118 5.16 4.46 4.78
N CYS A 119 5.27 4.52 6.11
CA CYS A 119 4.18 4.92 7.00
C CYS A 119 4.39 6.35 7.52
N ASP A 120 3.37 7.23 7.42
CA ASP A 120 3.38 8.52 8.09
C ASP A 120 2.94 8.42 9.56
N PHE A 121 3.13 7.25 10.15
CA PHE A 121 2.89 6.93 11.57
C PHE A 121 3.91 5.85 12.01
N ASP A 122 3.99 5.63 13.32
CA ASP A 122 4.79 4.52 13.87
C ASP A 122 3.89 3.35 14.25
N PRO A 123 3.91 2.23 13.49
CA PRO A 123 2.99 1.11 13.71
C PRO A 123 3.28 0.30 14.98
N PHE A 124 4.49 0.39 15.53
CA PHE A 124 4.93 -0.41 16.69
C PHE A 124 5.23 0.42 17.94
N GLY A 125 5.24 1.76 17.85
CA GLY A 125 5.47 2.65 18.97
C GLY A 125 6.93 2.75 19.46
N ASN A 126 7.90 2.09 18.79
CA ASN A 126 9.30 2.06 19.19
C ASN A 126 10.13 3.24 18.63
N ARG A 127 9.53 4.10 17.83
CA ARG A 127 10.14 5.28 17.21
C ARG A 127 11.39 4.96 16.39
N LEU A 128 11.37 3.84 15.66
CA LEU A 128 12.42 3.49 14.72
C LEU A 128 12.03 3.99 13.32
N TYR A 129 13.03 4.44 12.55
CA TYR A 129 12.85 4.80 11.14
C TYR A 129 12.61 3.57 10.26
N ARG A 130 13.16 2.40 10.66
CA ARG A 130 13.06 1.16 9.90
C ARG A 130 12.80 -0.02 10.83
N TYR A 131 11.83 -0.84 10.46
CA TYR A 131 11.55 -2.16 11.03
C TYR A 131 11.73 -3.19 9.93
N THR A 132 12.57 -4.17 10.16
CA THR A 132 12.77 -5.30 9.25
C THR A 132 12.18 -6.54 9.87
N ILE A 133 11.29 -7.20 9.14
CA ILE A 133 10.56 -8.38 9.56
C ILE A 133 10.94 -9.55 8.65
N GLU A 134 11.35 -10.65 9.23
CA GLU A 134 11.70 -11.90 8.56
C GLU A 134 11.21 -13.11 9.36
N ASN A 135 11.04 -14.24 8.70
CA ASN A 135 10.69 -15.49 9.36
C ASN A 135 11.89 -16.10 10.07
N ARG A 136 11.67 -16.60 11.31
CA ARG A 136 12.72 -17.20 12.14
C ARG A 136 12.28 -18.54 12.71
N ILE A 137 13.25 -19.43 12.85
CA ILE A 137 13.10 -20.71 13.57
C ILE A 137 13.02 -20.39 15.06
N GLN A 138 11.91 -20.64 15.70
CA GLN A 138 11.63 -20.24 17.08
C GLN A 138 12.66 -20.84 18.07
N GLU A 139 13.04 -22.11 17.90
CA GLU A 139 13.90 -22.84 18.81
C GLU A 139 15.37 -22.37 18.78
N THR A 140 15.79 -21.78 17.65
CA THR A 140 17.20 -21.40 17.45
C THR A 140 17.42 -19.90 17.29
N GLY A 141 16.35 -19.14 17.03
CA GLY A 141 16.38 -17.72 16.67
C GLY A 141 17.00 -17.43 15.31
N LYS A 142 17.39 -18.45 14.52
CA LYS A 142 18.01 -18.28 13.21
C LYS A 142 16.97 -17.87 12.18
N ALA A 143 17.35 -17.02 11.22
CA ALA A 143 16.52 -16.70 10.07
C ALA A 143 16.18 -17.96 9.27
N LEU A 144 14.95 -18.05 8.75
CA LEU A 144 14.52 -19.16 7.89
C LEU A 144 15.16 -19.07 6.50
N ASN A 145 15.46 -17.85 6.05
CA ASN A 145 16.02 -17.55 4.72
C ASN A 145 15.12 -18.08 3.58
N ASP A 146 13.82 -17.83 3.72
CA ASP A 146 12.79 -18.22 2.74
C ASP A 146 12.63 -17.20 1.61
N GLY A 147 13.48 -16.16 1.55
CA GLY A 147 13.45 -15.12 0.53
C GLY A 147 12.36 -14.06 0.73
N SER A 148 11.52 -14.16 1.78
CA SER A 148 10.50 -13.15 2.07
C SER A 148 10.95 -12.16 3.14
N GLN A 149 10.87 -10.85 2.85
CA GLN A 149 11.19 -9.80 3.81
C GLN A 149 10.19 -8.65 3.76
N THR A 150 9.65 -8.27 4.91
CA THR A 150 8.83 -7.07 5.04
C THR A 150 9.63 -5.96 5.70
N ILE A 151 9.61 -4.77 5.10
CA ILE A 151 10.26 -3.58 5.64
C ILE A 151 9.19 -2.53 5.89
N ILE A 152 9.12 -2.03 7.12
CA ILE A 152 8.23 -0.93 7.47
C ILE A 152 9.09 0.26 7.83
N LEU A 153 8.95 1.32 7.05
CA LEU A 153 9.58 2.61 7.28
C LEU A 153 8.59 3.54 7.97
N SER A 154 9.05 4.31 8.95
CA SER A 154 8.22 5.26 9.67
C SER A 154 8.82 6.66 9.60
N THR A 155 8.01 7.66 9.23
CA THR A 155 8.42 9.07 9.27
C THR A 155 8.60 9.60 10.71
N LYS A 156 8.17 8.83 11.72
CA LYS A 156 8.19 9.22 13.15
C LYS A 156 9.39 8.65 13.92
N GLY A 157 10.38 8.08 13.20
CA GLY A 157 11.61 7.55 13.79
C GLY A 157 12.44 8.60 14.53
N LYS A 158 13.29 8.15 15.46
CA LYS A 158 14.23 8.97 16.24
C LYS A 158 15.66 8.40 16.30
N ASN A 159 15.89 7.21 15.75
CA ASN A 159 17.18 6.51 15.75
C ASN A 159 18.02 6.84 14.51
N GLN A 160 18.26 8.12 14.24
CA GLN A 160 18.94 8.60 13.02
C GLN A 160 20.34 7.99 12.80
N SER A 161 21.07 7.66 13.87
CA SER A 161 22.39 7.08 13.79
C SER A 161 22.44 5.60 13.35
N GLU A 162 21.29 4.94 13.30
CA GLU A 162 21.16 3.51 13.02
C GLU A 162 20.73 3.21 11.58
N VAL A 163 20.41 4.24 10.81
CA VAL A 163 19.95 4.13 9.42
C VAL A 163 20.71 5.11 8.52
N PRO A 164 20.80 4.85 7.20
CA PRO A 164 21.45 5.78 6.28
C PRO A 164 20.85 7.19 6.35
N VAL A 165 21.71 8.18 6.32
CA VAL A 165 21.31 9.61 6.43
C VAL A 165 20.34 10.00 5.30
N GLU A 166 20.57 9.52 4.08
CA GLU A 166 19.71 9.77 2.92
C GLU A 166 18.32 9.19 3.13
N LEU A 167 18.21 7.98 3.72
CA LEU A 167 16.91 7.39 4.07
C LEU A 167 16.17 8.25 5.10
N VAL A 168 16.85 8.75 6.12
CA VAL A 168 16.25 9.66 7.10
C VAL A 168 15.73 10.93 6.43
N ARG A 169 16.52 11.55 5.54
CA ARG A 169 16.12 12.75 4.80
C ARG A 169 14.92 12.52 3.89
N PHE A 170 14.91 11.38 3.19
CA PHE A 170 13.75 10.96 2.40
C PHE A 170 12.49 10.83 3.28
N LEU A 171 12.58 10.14 4.42
CA LEU A 171 11.44 9.96 5.33
C LEU A 171 10.98 11.29 5.96
N GLN A 172 11.91 12.18 6.29
CA GLN A 172 11.58 13.52 6.78
C GLN A 172 10.90 14.37 5.70
N TYR A 173 11.35 14.29 4.45
CA TYR A 173 10.69 14.91 3.32
C TYR A 173 9.29 14.33 3.12
N GLY A 174 9.14 13.01 3.13
CA GLY A 174 7.85 12.32 3.03
C GLY A 174 6.87 12.65 4.17
N ALA A 175 7.34 13.17 5.30
CA ALA A 175 6.48 13.62 6.40
C ALA A 175 5.88 15.02 6.20
N GLN A 176 6.40 15.80 5.25
CA GLN A 176 6.00 17.19 5.06
C GLN A 176 4.68 17.33 4.31
N GLU A 177 3.99 18.45 4.52
CA GLU A 177 2.75 18.79 3.81
C GLU A 177 3.01 19.61 2.53
N THR A 178 4.27 19.83 2.17
CA THR A 178 4.69 20.57 0.98
C THR A 178 5.87 19.92 0.31
N ASP A 179 5.94 20.00 -1.01
CA ASP A 179 7.08 19.54 -1.82
C ASP A 179 8.15 20.63 -2.01
N GLU A 180 7.95 21.84 -1.50
CA GLU A 180 8.82 23.01 -1.73
C GLU A 180 9.82 23.24 -0.60
N ALA A 181 10.00 22.25 0.29
CA ALA A 181 10.97 22.39 1.38
C ALA A 181 12.39 22.54 0.86
N GLU A 182 13.14 23.49 1.42
CA GLU A 182 14.56 23.62 1.15
C GLU A 182 15.31 22.37 1.60
N THR A 183 16.15 21.84 0.72
CA THR A 183 16.97 20.67 0.98
C THR A 183 18.31 20.76 0.24
N GLU A 184 19.34 20.21 0.85
CA GLU A 184 20.63 20.01 0.18
C GLU A 184 20.82 18.55 -0.27
N ASP A 185 19.90 17.67 0.05
CA ASP A 185 19.92 16.26 -0.34
C ASP A 185 19.60 16.10 -1.82
N ASP A 186 20.50 15.50 -2.56
CA ASP A 186 20.40 15.39 -4.02
C ASP A 186 19.23 14.50 -4.45
N TYR A 187 18.97 13.42 -3.71
CA TYR A 187 17.83 12.56 -4.01
C TYR A 187 16.50 13.26 -3.77
N VAL A 188 16.37 13.99 -2.66
CA VAL A 188 15.14 14.78 -2.40
C VAL A 188 14.96 15.87 -3.45
N LYS A 189 16.03 16.53 -3.91
CA LYS A 189 15.95 17.48 -5.04
C LYS A 189 15.43 16.83 -6.32
N MET A 190 15.94 15.64 -6.66
CA MET A 190 15.48 14.87 -7.83
C MET A 190 13.98 14.53 -7.71
N LEU A 191 13.52 14.12 -6.53
CA LEU A 191 12.09 13.88 -6.28
C LEU A 191 11.26 15.15 -6.46
N GLN A 192 11.71 16.29 -5.93
CA GLN A 192 11.01 17.57 -6.08
C GLN A 192 10.91 18.01 -7.55
N GLU A 193 11.97 17.86 -8.32
CA GLU A 193 11.97 18.16 -9.76
C GLU A 193 11.02 17.24 -10.52
N ARG A 194 11.02 15.95 -10.19
CA ARG A 194 10.10 14.98 -10.78
C ARG A 194 8.65 15.32 -10.47
N ILE A 195 8.31 15.66 -9.23
CA ILE A 195 6.97 16.09 -8.82
C ILE A 195 6.55 17.35 -9.59
N LYS A 196 7.44 18.34 -9.70
CA LYS A 196 7.17 19.56 -10.50
C LYS A 196 6.90 19.24 -11.96
N SER A 197 7.63 18.29 -12.54
CA SER A 197 7.42 17.83 -13.91
C SER A 197 6.06 17.15 -14.08
N ILE A 198 5.69 16.24 -13.16
CA ILE A 198 4.39 15.56 -13.14
C ILE A 198 3.25 16.58 -13.05
N LYS A 199 3.33 17.55 -12.13
CA LYS A 199 2.32 18.59 -11.93
C LYS A 199 2.11 19.49 -13.14
N LYS A 200 3.11 19.64 -14.03
CA LYS A 200 3.03 20.43 -15.28
C LYS A 200 2.57 19.61 -16.48
N ASN A 201 2.50 18.29 -16.36
CA ASN A 201 2.24 17.42 -17.49
C ASN A 201 0.74 17.11 -17.59
N ARG A 202 0.14 17.40 -18.77
CA ARG A 202 -1.30 17.20 -19.03
C ARG A 202 -1.72 15.73 -19.03
N ASP A 203 -0.84 14.82 -19.40
CA ASP A 203 -1.15 13.39 -19.40
C ASP A 203 -1.33 12.88 -17.97
N TRP A 204 -0.49 13.34 -17.03
CA TRP A 204 -0.63 13.03 -15.62
C TRP A 204 -1.88 13.67 -15.01
N GLU A 205 -2.23 14.88 -15.43
CA GLU A 205 -3.48 15.51 -15.02
C GLU A 205 -4.70 14.69 -15.49
N GLY A 206 -4.69 14.24 -16.75
CA GLY A 206 -5.73 13.36 -17.30
C GLY A 206 -5.84 12.04 -16.56
N LYS A 207 -4.72 11.37 -16.27
CA LYS A 207 -4.69 10.12 -15.47
C LYS A 207 -5.26 10.32 -14.07
N TYR A 208 -4.88 11.42 -13.40
CA TYR A 208 -5.40 11.73 -12.06
C TYR A 208 -6.90 11.99 -12.08
N MET A 209 -7.41 12.75 -13.06
CA MET A 209 -8.84 12.99 -13.21
C MET A 209 -9.63 11.70 -13.44
N LEU A 210 -9.12 10.80 -14.29
CA LEU A 210 -9.72 9.50 -14.53
C LEU A 210 -9.76 8.64 -13.27
N LEU A 211 -8.66 8.56 -12.52
CA LEU A 211 -8.60 7.83 -11.25
C LEU A 211 -9.64 8.37 -10.25
N GLU A 212 -9.71 9.69 -10.11
CA GLU A 212 -10.68 10.34 -9.22
C GLU A 212 -12.14 10.07 -9.64
N GLU A 213 -12.40 9.98 -10.94
CA GLU A 213 -13.72 9.62 -11.47
C GLU A 213 -14.06 8.16 -11.12
N MET A 214 -13.16 7.22 -11.40
CA MET A 214 -13.34 5.81 -11.05
C MET A 214 -13.58 5.62 -9.55
N MET A 215 -12.77 6.25 -8.70
CA MET A 215 -12.92 6.18 -7.23
C MET A 215 -14.25 6.80 -6.75
N ARG A 216 -14.76 7.80 -7.44
CA ARG A 216 -16.08 8.38 -7.14
C ARG A 216 -17.18 7.39 -7.49
N ASP A 217 -17.10 6.79 -8.66
CA ASP A 217 -18.12 5.87 -9.16
C ASP A 217 -18.17 4.61 -8.28
N GLU A 218 -17.02 4.04 -7.89
CA GLU A 218 -16.93 2.93 -6.92
C GLU A 218 -17.56 3.28 -5.56
N ARG A 219 -17.33 4.52 -5.06
CA ARG A 219 -17.96 4.97 -3.80
C ARG A 219 -19.47 5.12 -3.92
N GLU A 220 -19.94 5.63 -5.05
CA GLU A 220 -21.39 5.76 -5.31
C GLU A 220 -22.05 4.40 -5.45
N GLU A 221 -21.41 3.46 -6.13
CA GLU A 221 -21.87 2.08 -6.26
C GLU A 221 -21.92 1.39 -4.89
N GLY A 222 -20.83 1.39 -4.14
CA GLY A 222 -20.79 0.81 -2.79
C GLY A 222 -21.80 1.45 -1.82
N ARG A 223 -22.11 2.76 -2.00
CA ARG A 223 -23.18 3.42 -1.23
C ARG A 223 -24.56 2.91 -1.61
N LYS A 224 -24.81 2.69 -2.91
CA LYS A 224 -26.08 2.13 -3.41
C LYS A 224 -26.26 0.71 -2.93
N GLU A 225 -25.26 -0.14 -3.09
CA GLU A 225 -25.29 -1.53 -2.60
C GLU A 225 -25.53 -1.60 -1.10
N GLY A 226 -24.82 -0.77 -0.31
CA GLY A 226 -25.05 -0.68 1.12
C GLY A 226 -26.46 -0.25 1.49
N GLN A 227 -27.06 0.70 0.74
CA GLN A 227 -28.44 1.15 0.95
C GLN A 227 -29.44 0.06 0.57
N GLU A 228 -29.21 -0.64 -0.51
CA GLU A 228 -30.08 -1.76 -0.95
C GLU A 228 -30.04 -2.90 0.07
N ARG A 229 -28.86 -3.25 0.58
CA ARG A 229 -28.68 -4.26 1.60
C ARG A 229 -29.43 -3.92 2.90
N ILE A 230 -29.36 -2.66 3.34
CA ILE A 230 -30.15 -2.17 4.50
C ILE A 230 -31.65 -2.26 4.23
N ASN A 231 -32.09 -1.87 3.04
CA ASN A 231 -33.50 -1.92 2.68
C ASN A 231 -34.02 -3.37 2.65
N GLN A 232 -33.26 -4.30 2.09
CA GLN A 232 -33.58 -5.74 2.10
C GLN A 232 -33.68 -6.28 3.53
N LEU A 233 -32.72 -5.96 4.39
CA LEU A 233 -32.77 -6.35 5.81
C LEU A 233 -34.06 -5.84 6.48
N ASN A 234 -34.39 -4.57 6.29
CA ASN A 234 -35.58 -3.97 6.88
C ASN A 234 -36.88 -4.65 6.40
N ILE A 235 -36.96 -5.00 5.11
CA ILE A 235 -38.11 -5.73 4.56
C ILE A 235 -38.25 -7.11 5.22
N LEU A 236 -37.15 -7.87 5.30
CA LEU A 236 -37.15 -9.21 5.91
C LEU A 236 -37.53 -9.16 7.40
N LEU A 237 -37.06 -8.15 8.13
CA LEU A 237 -37.42 -7.95 9.54
C LEU A 237 -38.89 -7.58 9.71
N LEU A 238 -39.44 -6.74 8.82
CA LEU A 238 -40.85 -6.38 8.81
C LEU A 238 -41.75 -7.60 8.53
N GLU A 239 -41.41 -8.42 7.54
CA GLU A 239 -42.12 -9.65 7.20
C GLU A 239 -42.17 -10.65 8.37
N GLN A 240 -41.13 -10.65 9.22
CA GLN A 240 -41.04 -11.48 10.42
C GLN A 240 -41.62 -10.81 11.68
N ASN A 241 -42.19 -9.59 11.56
CA ASN A 241 -42.69 -8.79 12.69
C ASN A 241 -41.61 -8.41 13.74
N ARG A 242 -40.35 -8.32 13.32
CA ARG A 242 -39.19 -8.00 14.17
C ARG A 242 -38.88 -6.49 14.19
N ASN A 243 -39.88 -5.66 14.46
CA ASN A 243 -39.73 -4.19 14.42
C ASN A 243 -38.72 -3.66 15.44
N GLU A 244 -38.56 -4.30 16.59
CA GLU A 244 -37.59 -3.90 17.59
C GLU A 244 -36.15 -4.08 17.09
N ASP A 245 -35.92 -5.10 16.28
CA ASP A 245 -34.59 -5.37 15.69
C ASP A 245 -34.21 -4.28 14.67
N ILE A 246 -35.18 -3.71 13.93
CA ILE A 246 -34.93 -2.58 13.05
C ILE A 246 -34.43 -1.38 13.85
N ILE A 247 -35.12 -1.05 14.95
CA ILE A 247 -34.75 0.09 15.81
C ILE A 247 -33.35 -0.13 16.40
N LYS A 248 -33.07 -1.33 16.86
CA LYS A 248 -31.77 -1.67 17.45
C LYS A 248 -30.66 -1.63 16.39
N ALA A 249 -30.87 -2.16 15.20
CA ALA A 249 -29.90 -2.15 14.12
C ALA A 249 -29.50 -0.74 13.64
N ILE A 250 -30.38 0.25 13.77
CA ILE A 250 -30.08 1.66 13.43
C ILE A 250 -29.02 2.26 14.37
N THR A 251 -29.02 1.84 15.65
CA THR A 251 -28.16 2.42 16.68
C THR A 251 -26.96 1.54 17.06
N ASP A 252 -27.03 0.24 16.76
CA ASP A 252 -26.02 -0.78 17.08
C ASP A 252 -25.53 -1.43 15.81
N ARG A 253 -24.33 -1.01 15.35
CA ARG A 253 -23.72 -1.50 14.11
C ARG A 253 -23.32 -2.98 14.21
N ASP A 254 -22.84 -3.41 15.38
CA ASP A 254 -22.42 -4.81 15.56
C ASP A 254 -23.63 -5.74 15.50
N TYR A 255 -24.76 -5.28 16.04
CA TYR A 255 -26.03 -5.97 15.93
C TYR A 255 -26.54 -6.00 14.49
N GLN A 256 -26.45 -4.92 13.76
CA GLN A 256 -26.79 -4.87 12.33
C GLN A 256 -25.96 -5.89 11.51
N GLU A 257 -24.66 -5.98 11.77
CA GLU A 257 -23.78 -6.98 11.12
C GLU A 257 -24.16 -8.42 11.48
N GLN A 258 -24.64 -8.67 12.68
CA GLN A 258 -25.18 -10.00 13.07
C GLN A 258 -26.44 -10.33 12.26
N LEU A 259 -27.33 -9.37 12.09
CA LEU A 259 -28.55 -9.56 11.29
C LEU A 259 -28.25 -9.78 9.81
N PHE A 260 -27.28 -9.07 9.23
CA PHE A 260 -26.83 -9.34 7.86
C PHE A 260 -26.34 -10.77 7.68
N LYS A 261 -25.60 -11.30 8.66
CA LYS A 261 -25.17 -12.72 8.64
C LYS A 261 -26.33 -13.68 8.79
N GLU A 262 -27.29 -13.37 9.68
CA GLU A 262 -28.50 -14.18 9.91
C GLU A 262 -29.32 -14.33 8.62
N PHE A 263 -29.49 -13.24 7.88
CA PHE A 263 -30.30 -13.21 6.64
C PHE A 263 -29.48 -13.50 5.38
N ASN A 264 -28.18 -13.73 5.51
CA ASN A 264 -27.27 -14.01 4.39
C ASN A 264 -27.23 -12.88 3.35
N LEU A 265 -27.21 -11.64 3.83
CA LEU A 265 -27.15 -10.39 3.08
C LEU A 265 -25.74 -9.83 2.99
#